data_49f498f25578c3813bc04f565d53c747
#
_entry.id   49f498f25578c3813bc04f565d53c747
#
_cell.length_a   1.000
_cell.length_b   1.000
_cell.length_c   1.000
_cell.angle_alpha   90.00
_cell.angle_beta   90.00
_cell.angle_gamma   90.00
#
_symmetry.space_group_name_H-M   'P 1'
#
loop_
_entity.id
_entity.type
_entity.pdbx_description
1 polymer ?
#
loop_
_entity_poly.entity_id
_entity_poly.type
_entity_poly.pdbx_seq_one_letter_code
_entity_poly.pdbx_strand_id
1 'polypeptide(L)'
;MLAGRLEEAQALAEGALSLTRAHQERGNEAYSLYLLGELAVRCEPPDCALAAAHYRAALVLAEELGMRPLQAHCHRGLGTVYRQTGRGAQARAALTIAINLYRAMDMTLWLPQAEAALAS
;
A
#
# COMPACT_ATOMS: atom_id res chain seq x y z
N MET A 1 22.23 5.83 8.94
CA MET A 1 21.10 5.75 9.88
C MET A 1 19.82 5.37 9.17
N LEU A 2 18.92 4.68 9.85
CA LEU A 2 17.67 4.22 9.24
C LEU A 2 16.83 5.38 8.69
N ALA A 3 16.72 6.48 9.44
CA ALA A 3 15.97 7.66 9.00
C ALA A 3 16.51 8.24 7.68
N GLY A 4 17.84 8.29 7.52
CA GLY A 4 18.45 8.77 6.29
C GLY A 4 18.15 7.87 5.11
N ARG A 5 18.10 6.57 5.32
CA ARG A 5 17.75 5.60 4.26
C ARG A 5 16.29 5.75 3.83
N LEU A 6 15.39 6.01 4.78
CA LEU A 6 13.99 6.26 4.46
C LEU A 6 13.82 7.53 3.63
N GLU A 7 14.53 8.60 3.99
CA GLU A 7 14.49 9.85 3.23
C GLU A 7 15.00 9.65 1.80
N GLU A 8 16.11 8.92 1.63
CA GLU A 8 16.65 8.58 0.31
C GLU A 8 15.65 7.74 -0.48
N ALA A 9 15.03 6.75 0.15
CA ALA A 9 14.04 5.89 -0.49
C ALA A 9 12.82 6.69 -0.92
N GLN A 10 12.35 7.61 -0.08
CA GLN A 10 11.23 8.49 -0.41
C GLN A 10 11.55 9.38 -1.62
N ALA A 11 12.75 9.96 -1.64
CA ALA A 11 13.19 10.80 -2.75
C ALA A 11 13.25 10.01 -4.05
N LEU A 12 13.76 8.78 -4.01
CA LEU A 12 13.82 7.90 -5.18
C LEU A 12 12.41 7.51 -5.65
N ALA A 13 11.51 7.19 -4.72
CA ALA A 13 10.14 6.83 -5.06
C ALA A 13 9.37 8.01 -5.66
N GLU A 14 9.56 9.21 -5.12
CA GLU A 14 8.95 10.43 -5.66
C GLU A 14 9.50 10.76 -7.05
N GLY A 15 10.81 10.57 -7.26
CA GLY A 15 11.42 10.73 -8.56
C GLY A 15 10.87 9.74 -9.58
N ALA A 16 10.72 8.48 -9.18
CA ALA A 16 10.13 7.44 -10.01
C ALA A 16 8.68 7.78 -10.36
N LEU A 17 7.91 8.27 -9.41
CA LEU A 17 6.53 8.68 -9.64
C LEU A 17 6.45 9.80 -10.68
N SER A 18 7.31 10.81 -10.55
CA SER A 18 7.36 11.91 -11.51
C SER A 18 7.70 11.41 -12.92
N LEU A 19 8.65 10.50 -13.05
CA LEU A 19 9.05 9.92 -14.33
C LEU A 19 7.91 9.11 -14.95
N THR A 20 7.23 8.27 -14.16
CA THR A 20 6.15 7.44 -14.68
C THR A 20 4.97 8.29 -15.16
N ARG A 21 4.70 9.40 -14.46
CA ARG A 21 3.67 10.35 -14.88
C ARG A 21 4.07 11.06 -16.18
N ALA A 22 5.33 11.49 -16.27
CA ALA A 22 5.84 12.17 -17.46
C ALA A 22 5.79 11.28 -18.69
N HIS A 23 6.04 9.97 -18.53
CA HIS A 23 6.02 8.99 -19.61
C HIS A 23 4.69 8.24 -19.73
N GLN A 24 3.69 8.60 -18.94
CA GLN A 24 2.37 7.97 -18.95
C GLN A 24 2.41 6.46 -18.69
N GLU A 25 3.35 6.04 -17.86
CA GLU A 25 3.48 4.63 -17.45
C GLU A 25 2.60 4.35 -16.24
N ARG A 26 1.29 4.17 -16.48
CA ARG A 26 0.29 4.10 -15.41
C ARG A 26 0.49 2.93 -14.46
N GLY A 27 0.90 1.77 -14.96
CA GLY A 27 1.19 0.62 -14.11
C GLY A 27 2.33 0.90 -13.14
N ASN A 28 3.42 1.49 -13.63
CA ASN A 28 4.55 1.88 -12.80
C ASN A 28 4.20 3.02 -11.86
N GLU A 29 3.33 3.91 -12.28
CA GLU A 29 2.80 4.96 -11.41
C GLU A 29 2.06 4.36 -10.22
N ALA A 30 1.22 3.36 -10.45
CA ALA A 30 0.49 2.68 -9.38
C ALA A 30 1.43 2.05 -8.37
N TYR A 31 2.48 1.35 -8.83
CA TYR A 31 3.49 0.77 -7.94
C TYR A 31 4.27 1.84 -7.17
N SER A 32 4.62 2.95 -7.82
CA SER A 32 5.33 4.05 -7.16
C SER A 32 4.50 4.64 -6.02
N LEU A 33 3.21 4.84 -6.25
CA LEU A 33 2.29 5.31 -5.21
C LEU A 33 2.19 4.32 -4.05
N TYR A 34 2.09 3.03 -4.35
CA TYR A 34 2.07 1.99 -3.33
C TYR A 34 3.34 2.03 -2.47
N LEU A 35 4.51 2.14 -3.10
CA LEU A 35 5.79 2.22 -2.39
C LEU A 35 5.87 3.46 -1.49
N LEU A 36 5.36 4.59 -1.96
CA LEU A 36 5.29 5.80 -1.13
C LEU A 36 4.41 5.58 0.10
N GLY A 37 3.31 4.86 -0.04
CA GLY A 37 2.49 4.45 1.10
C GLY A 37 3.26 3.59 2.09
N GLU A 38 3.98 2.59 1.59
CA GLU A 38 4.80 1.71 2.42
C GLU A 38 5.89 2.47 3.19
N LEU A 39 6.52 3.44 2.53
CA LEU A 39 7.53 4.27 3.16
C LEU A 39 6.94 5.19 4.22
N ALA A 40 5.76 5.74 3.99
CA ALA A 40 5.10 6.64 4.95
C ALA A 40 4.78 5.93 6.26
N VAL A 41 4.40 4.64 6.23
CA VAL A 41 4.13 3.89 7.47
C VAL A 41 5.42 3.54 8.23
N ARG A 42 6.56 3.57 7.58
CA ARG A 42 7.85 3.27 8.20
C ARG A 42 8.57 4.50 8.76
N CYS A 43 8.05 5.69 8.50
CA CYS A 43 8.60 6.92 9.09
C CYS A 43 8.37 6.94 10.59
N GLU A 44 9.18 7.72 11.30
CA GLU A 44 9.04 7.90 12.74
C GLU A 44 8.84 9.38 13.08
N PRO A 45 7.62 9.77 13.54
CA PRO A 45 6.44 8.90 13.67
C PRO A 45 5.83 8.54 12.33
N PRO A 46 5.07 7.43 12.24
CA PRO A 46 4.42 7.05 10.98
C PRO A 46 3.44 8.13 10.51
N ASP A 47 3.47 8.43 9.23
CA ASP A 47 2.53 9.37 8.62
C ASP A 47 1.36 8.59 8.05
N CYS A 48 0.41 8.24 8.91
CA CYS A 48 -0.72 7.41 8.54
C CYS A 48 -1.65 8.09 7.52
N ALA A 49 -1.83 9.40 7.65
CA ALA A 49 -2.68 10.15 6.72
C ALA A 49 -2.08 10.14 5.31
N LEU A 50 -0.78 10.38 5.21
CA LEU A 50 -0.08 10.36 3.92
C LEU A 50 -0.05 8.94 3.34
N ALA A 51 0.20 7.94 4.17
CA ALA A 51 0.20 6.54 3.74
C ALA A 51 -1.15 6.15 3.15
N ALA A 52 -2.25 6.48 3.84
CA ALA A 52 -3.58 6.19 3.35
C ALA A 52 -3.86 6.88 2.01
N ALA A 53 -3.44 8.12 1.85
CA ALA A 53 -3.62 8.86 0.60
C ALA A 53 -2.89 8.17 -0.56
N HIS A 54 -1.66 7.75 -0.34
CA HIS A 54 -0.88 7.05 -1.37
C HIS A 54 -1.47 5.68 -1.71
N TYR A 55 -1.88 4.91 -0.70
CA TYR A 55 -2.50 3.61 -0.93
C TYR A 55 -3.81 3.74 -1.72
N ARG A 56 -4.64 4.74 -1.38
CA ARG A 56 -5.90 4.96 -2.11
C ARG A 56 -5.65 5.35 -3.55
N ALA A 57 -4.67 6.22 -3.80
CA ALA A 57 -4.32 6.64 -5.16
C ALA A 57 -3.79 5.44 -5.97
N ALA A 58 -2.95 4.62 -5.37
CA ALA A 58 -2.45 3.39 -6.00
C ALA A 58 -3.60 2.42 -6.31
N LEU A 59 -4.55 2.28 -5.37
CA LEU A 59 -5.69 1.38 -5.52
C LEU A 59 -6.57 1.80 -6.69
N VAL A 60 -6.85 3.09 -6.85
CA VAL A 60 -7.66 3.60 -7.97
C VAL A 60 -7.04 3.18 -9.30
N LEU A 61 -5.72 3.39 -9.47
CA LEU A 61 -5.02 3.00 -10.68
C LEU A 61 -4.99 1.48 -10.86
N ALA A 62 -4.74 0.75 -9.79
CA ALA A 62 -4.71 -0.71 -9.84
C ALA A 62 -6.06 -1.29 -10.26
N GLU A 63 -7.16 -0.70 -9.80
CA GLU A 63 -8.50 -1.12 -10.18
C GLU A 63 -8.78 -0.80 -11.65
N GLU A 64 -8.43 0.40 -12.10
CA GLU A 64 -8.59 0.79 -13.51
C GLU A 64 -7.82 -0.12 -14.46
N LEU A 65 -6.62 -0.54 -14.04
CA LEU A 65 -5.71 -1.34 -14.87
C LEU A 65 -5.87 -2.85 -14.67
N GLY A 66 -6.74 -3.27 -13.75
CA GLY A 66 -6.94 -4.69 -13.47
C GLY A 66 -5.77 -5.37 -12.79
N MET A 67 -4.95 -4.61 -12.04
CA MET A 67 -3.77 -5.13 -11.35
C MET A 67 -4.16 -5.73 -10.01
N ARG A 68 -4.72 -6.94 -10.03
CA ARG A 68 -5.28 -7.58 -8.83
C ARG A 68 -4.27 -7.80 -7.70
N PRO A 69 -3.01 -8.25 -7.95
CA PRO A 69 -2.03 -8.35 -6.87
C PRO A 69 -1.79 -7.03 -6.16
N LEU A 70 -1.69 -5.93 -6.90
CA LEU A 70 -1.48 -4.61 -6.32
C LEU A 70 -2.71 -4.14 -5.55
N GLN A 71 -3.92 -4.43 -6.04
CA GLN A 71 -5.16 -4.16 -5.31
C GLN A 71 -5.13 -4.81 -3.93
N ALA A 72 -4.72 -6.08 -3.86
CA ALA A 72 -4.62 -6.80 -2.60
C ALA A 72 -3.61 -6.15 -1.66
N HIS A 73 -2.46 -5.76 -2.16
CA HIS A 73 -1.43 -5.08 -1.36
C HIS A 73 -1.91 -3.73 -0.84
N CYS A 74 -2.63 -2.97 -1.65
CA CYS A 74 -3.19 -1.67 -1.23
C CYS A 74 -4.23 -1.84 -0.13
N HIS A 75 -5.12 -2.82 -0.25
CA HIS A 75 -6.11 -3.10 0.80
C HIS A 75 -5.44 -3.55 2.09
N ARG A 76 -4.40 -4.36 2.01
CA ARG A 76 -3.61 -4.76 3.18
C ARG A 76 -2.97 -3.54 3.85
N GLY A 77 -2.34 -2.68 3.06
CA GLY A 77 -1.71 -1.46 3.56
C GLY A 77 -2.72 -0.53 4.24
N LEU A 78 -3.86 -0.31 3.60
CA LEU A 78 -4.95 0.49 4.17
C LEU A 78 -5.47 -0.11 5.47
N GLY A 79 -5.62 -1.44 5.51
CA GLY A 79 -6.05 -2.13 6.73
C GLY A 79 -5.10 -1.88 7.89
N THR A 80 -3.80 -1.96 7.66
CA THR A 80 -2.78 -1.68 8.66
C THR A 80 -2.88 -0.24 9.17
N VAL A 81 -3.01 0.72 8.25
CA VAL A 81 -3.12 2.14 8.60
C VAL A 81 -4.39 2.42 9.39
N TYR A 82 -5.54 1.90 8.96
CA TYR A 82 -6.80 2.10 9.66
C TYR A 82 -6.75 1.55 11.07
N ARG A 83 -6.08 0.41 11.27
CA ARG A 83 -5.90 -0.18 12.57
C ARG A 83 -5.06 0.68 13.50
N GLN A 84 -3.96 1.22 12.97
CA GLN A 84 -3.08 2.12 13.73
C GLN A 84 -3.79 3.40 14.14
N THR A 85 -4.78 3.84 13.37
CA THR A 85 -5.54 5.06 13.65
C THR A 85 -6.85 4.80 14.40
N GLY A 86 -7.06 3.58 14.90
CA GLY A 86 -8.23 3.24 15.69
C GLY A 86 -9.52 3.03 14.89
N ARG A 87 -9.42 2.87 13.58
CA ARG A 87 -10.58 2.63 12.70
C ARG A 87 -10.77 1.13 12.47
N GLY A 88 -11.12 0.41 13.53
CA GLY A 88 -11.18 -1.05 13.52
C GLY A 88 -12.12 -1.65 12.47
N ALA A 89 -13.31 -1.07 12.29
CA ALA A 89 -14.26 -1.57 11.31
C ALA A 89 -13.74 -1.43 9.88
N GLN A 90 -13.15 -0.28 9.56
CA GLN A 90 -12.55 -0.04 8.24
C GLN A 90 -11.33 -0.93 8.01
N ALA A 91 -10.51 -1.14 9.04
CA ALA A 91 -9.37 -2.03 8.98
C ALA A 91 -9.80 -3.47 8.65
N ARG A 92 -10.83 -3.94 9.34
CA ARG A 92 -11.35 -5.29 9.13
C ARG A 92 -11.89 -5.48 7.72
N ALA A 93 -12.64 -4.49 7.22
CA ALA A 93 -13.18 -4.54 5.86
C ALA A 93 -12.05 -4.60 4.82
N ALA A 94 -11.04 -3.74 4.94
CA ALA A 94 -9.91 -3.70 4.01
C ALA A 94 -9.11 -5.01 4.03
N LEU A 95 -8.81 -5.53 5.22
CA LEU A 95 -8.06 -6.77 5.36
C LEU A 95 -8.82 -7.98 4.82
N THR A 96 -10.14 -8.00 4.99
CA THR A 96 -10.98 -9.07 4.43
C THR A 96 -10.90 -9.08 2.91
N ILE A 97 -10.96 -7.92 2.28
CA ILE A 97 -10.81 -7.80 0.82
C ILE A 97 -9.44 -8.30 0.38
N ALA A 98 -8.38 -7.89 1.09
CA ALA A 98 -7.01 -8.33 0.78
C ALA A 98 -6.88 -9.85 0.86
N ILE A 99 -7.39 -10.45 1.93
CA ILE A 99 -7.35 -11.90 2.13
C ILE A 99 -8.07 -12.62 0.99
N ASN A 100 -9.26 -12.16 0.63
CA ASN A 100 -10.03 -12.78 -0.45
C ASN A 100 -9.29 -12.69 -1.79
N LEU A 101 -8.66 -11.56 -2.07
CA LEU A 101 -7.86 -11.39 -3.29
C LEU A 101 -6.63 -12.30 -3.29
N TYR A 102 -5.90 -12.38 -2.17
CA TYR A 102 -4.74 -13.25 -2.07
C TYR A 102 -5.12 -14.72 -2.26
N ARG A 103 -6.22 -15.15 -1.65
CA ARG A 103 -6.71 -16.53 -1.82
C ARG A 103 -7.12 -16.81 -3.26
N ALA A 104 -7.82 -15.87 -3.89
CA ALA A 104 -8.26 -16.02 -5.27
C ALA A 104 -7.10 -16.15 -6.25
N MET A 105 -5.98 -15.51 -5.94
CA MET A 105 -4.76 -15.55 -6.77
C MET A 105 -3.74 -16.59 -6.29
N ASP A 106 -4.07 -17.35 -5.26
CA ASP A 106 -3.16 -18.34 -4.64
C ASP A 106 -1.83 -17.73 -4.18
N MET A 107 -1.88 -16.51 -3.65
CA MET A 107 -0.71 -15.76 -3.17
C MET A 107 -0.40 -16.14 -1.72
N THR A 108 0.10 -17.35 -1.52
CA THR A 108 0.32 -17.92 -0.19
C THR A 108 1.39 -17.20 0.62
N LEU A 109 2.32 -16.50 -0.03
CA LEU A 109 3.36 -15.74 0.67
C LEU A 109 2.78 -14.58 1.49
N TRP A 110 1.78 -13.88 0.95
CA TRP A 110 1.19 -12.70 1.57
C TRP A 110 0.01 -12.99 2.47
N LEU A 111 -0.63 -14.13 2.28
CA LEU A 111 -1.84 -14.50 3.00
C LEU A 111 -1.66 -14.56 4.51
N PRO A 112 -0.60 -15.21 5.07
CA PRO A 112 -0.43 -15.24 6.52
C PRO A 112 -0.28 -13.88 7.16
N GLN A 113 0.36 -12.92 6.50
CA GLN A 113 0.51 -11.55 7.00
C GLN A 113 -0.84 -10.86 7.13
N ALA A 114 -1.69 -11.00 6.10
CA ALA A 114 -3.02 -10.39 6.09
C ALA A 114 -3.93 -11.04 7.14
N GLU A 115 -3.87 -12.36 7.29
CA GLU A 115 -4.65 -13.08 8.29
C GLU A 115 -4.21 -12.72 9.71
N ALA A 116 -2.90 -12.62 9.96
CA ALA A 116 -2.38 -12.21 11.26
C ALA A 116 -2.81 -10.79 11.60
N ALA A 117 -2.79 -9.88 10.63
CA ALA A 117 -3.24 -8.51 10.82
C ALA A 117 -4.73 -8.45 11.15
N LEU A 118 -5.55 -9.27 10.51
CA LEU A 118 -6.99 -9.33 10.76
C LEU A 118 -7.28 -9.88 12.17
N ALA A 119 -6.50 -10.88 12.60
CA ALA A 119 -6.70 -11.53 13.90
C ALA A 119 -6.32 -10.65 15.09
N SER A 120 -5.43 -9.67 14.89
CA SER A 120 -5.06 -8.77 15.99
C SER A 120 -6.14 -7.70 16.21
#